data_f04ea4fd9ea5a5924b68c67a522d76f1
#
_entry.id   f04ea4fd9ea5a5924b68c67a522d76f1
#
_cell.length_a   1.000
_cell.length_b   1.000
_cell.length_c   1.000
_cell.angle_alpha   90.00
_cell.angle_beta   90.00
_cell.angle_gamma   90.00
#
_symmetry.space_group_name_H-M   'P 1'
#
loop_
_entity.id
_entity.type
_entity.pdbx_description
1 polymer ?
#
loop_
_entity_poly.entity_id
_entity_poly.type
_entity_poly.pdbx_seq_one_letter_code
_entity_poly.pdbx_strand_id
1 'polypeptide(L)'
;SRGLGDVYKRQEQDEVKLDKGTKLYSGNRLEYVRPDSLHKKELEFNQLIIPKGTFYHLVLSDGTKVWLNADSKIKYPVSFGKDKREVSLHGEGYFEVAKDSTRPFIVSTDKMDVKVLGTTFDVNTYEDEGKSFVVLVEGLVEVSAGKGESRIITPGHMAEVNMYDVQAKIQVSKCDTEHYVAWKNGNFSFRNASLTEILKRVSRYYDVTVIREQVFEEEYYTGDVSSDVSLESVSYTHLRAHETGAYL
;
A
#
# COMPACT_ATOMS: atom_id res chain seq x y z
N SER A 1 -9.05 -34.61 6.79
CA SER A 1 -9.88 -33.63 6.09
C SER A 1 -10.30 -32.53 7.07
N ARG A 2 -9.52 -31.47 7.19
CA ARG A 2 -9.94 -30.24 7.83
C ARG A 2 -10.26 -29.26 6.70
N GLY A 3 -11.52 -28.84 6.63
CA GLY A 3 -12.08 -28.12 5.51
C GLY A 3 -11.61 -26.68 5.43
N LEU A 4 -11.62 -26.17 4.22
CA LEU A 4 -11.36 -24.78 3.78
C LEU A 4 -12.19 -23.67 4.51
N GLY A 5 -13.03 -24.04 5.48
CA GLY A 5 -13.83 -23.12 6.29
C GLY A 5 -13.06 -22.39 7.39
N ASP A 6 -11.87 -22.85 7.80
CA ASP A 6 -11.18 -22.32 8.98
C ASP A 6 -10.24 -21.13 8.66
N VAL A 7 -9.90 -20.90 7.41
CA VAL A 7 -9.04 -19.75 6.99
C VAL A 7 -9.81 -18.43 7.06
N TYR A 8 -11.12 -18.44 6.80
CA TYR A 8 -11.97 -17.24 6.87
C TYR A 8 -12.37 -16.84 8.30
N LYS A 9 -12.24 -17.72 9.29
CA LYS A 9 -12.61 -17.42 10.69
C LYS A 9 -11.52 -16.70 11.50
N ARG A 10 -10.31 -16.57 11.00
CA ARG A 10 -9.22 -15.84 11.70
C ARG A 10 -9.32 -14.32 11.62
N GLN A 11 -10.23 -13.77 10.83
CA GLN A 11 -10.41 -12.31 10.64
C GLN A 11 -11.33 -11.64 11.67
N GLU A 12 -11.88 -12.36 12.64
CA GLU A 12 -12.87 -11.80 13.60
C GLU A 12 -12.28 -11.28 14.93
N GLN A 13 -10.97 -11.27 15.16
CA GLN A 13 -10.40 -10.97 16.48
C GLN A 13 -9.29 -9.92 16.54
N ASP A 14 -9.14 -9.02 15.56
CA ASP A 14 -8.24 -7.90 15.74
C ASP A 14 -9.00 -6.76 16.44
N GLU A 15 -8.65 -6.54 17.71
CA GLU A 15 -9.21 -5.51 18.58
C GLU A 15 -8.76 -4.13 18.07
N VAL A 16 -9.57 -3.50 17.23
CA VAL A 16 -9.38 -2.10 16.83
C VAL A 16 -9.81 -1.22 18.02
N LYS A 17 -8.86 -0.63 18.74
CA LYS A 17 -9.16 0.40 19.75
C LYS A 17 -9.68 1.64 19.07
N LEU A 18 -10.99 1.86 19.17
CA LEU A 18 -11.70 2.98 18.55
C LEU A 18 -11.98 4.07 19.57
N ASP A 19 -11.69 5.31 19.20
CA ASP A 19 -12.04 6.48 20.00
C ASP A 19 -13.48 6.96 19.69
N LYS A 20 -14.03 7.84 20.53
CA LYS A 20 -15.44 8.27 20.47
C LYS A 20 -15.78 8.90 19.12
N GLY A 21 -16.66 8.28 18.35
CA GLY A 21 -17.18 8.78 17.06
C GLY A 21 -17.03 7.83 15.89
N THR A 22 -16.47 6.63 16.10
CA THR A 22 -16.28 5.62 15.07
C THR A 22 -17.41 4.60 15.06
N LYS A 23 -17.95 4.27 13.90
CA LYS A 23 -18.87 3.15 13.70
C LYS A 23 -18.16 2.00 13.01
N LEU A 24 -18.19 0.83 13.64
CA LEU A 24 -17.77 -0.44 13.03
C LEU A 24 -18.92 -1.00 12.19
N TYR A 25 -18.60 -1.36 10.97
CA TYR A 25 -19.46 -2.20 10.15
C TYR A 25 -18.84 -3.60 10.06
N SER A 26 -19.68 -4.63 10.00
CA SER A 26 -19.26 -6.03 9.88
C SER A 26 -18.41 -6.21 8.61
N GLY A 27 -17.18 -6.69 8.79
CA GLY A 27 -16.18 -6.81 7.75
C GLY A 27 -15.02 -5.79 7.91
N ASN A 28 -14.03 -5.86 7.03
CA ASN A 28 -12.81 -5.03 7.04
C ASN A 28 -13.05 -3.54 6.66
N ARG A 29 -14.15 -2.92 7.10
CA ARG A 29 -14.50 -1.54 6.76
C ARG A 29 -14.73 -0.69 8.00
N LEU A 30 -14.01 0.44 8.10
CA LEU A 30 -14.20 1.50 9.08
C LEU A 30 -14.76 2.77 8.41
N GLU A 31 -15.80 3.36 8.98
CA GLU A 31 -16.38 4.61 8.50
C GLU A 31 -16.52 5.61 9.66
N TYR A 32 -16.06 6.86 9.44
CA TYR A 32 -16.11 7.92 10.43
C TYR A 32 -17.37 8.76 10.31
N VAL A 33 -18.04 9.00 11.44
CA VAL A 33 -19.15 9.95 11.53
C VAL A 33 -18.63 11.24 12.19
N ARG A 34 -18.84 12.39 11.54
CA ARG A 34 -18.45 13.70 12.07
C ARG A 34 -19.11 13.95 13.44
N PRO A 35 -18.35 14.28 14.48
CA PRO A 35 -18.95 14.88 15.66
C PRO A 35 -19.25 16.36 15.39
N ASP A 36 -20.51 16.74 15.50
CA ASP A 36 -20.93 18.15 15.57
C ASP A 36 -20.50 18.74 16.92
N SER A 37 -19.38 19.44 16.99
CA SER A 37 -19.10 20.36 18.07
C SER A 37 -18.01 21.37 17.72
N LEU A 38 -18.40 22.60 17.64
CA LEU A 38 -17.61 23.83 17.54
C LEU A 38 -16.79 24.06 18.83
N HIS A 39 -15.62 23.46 18.94
CA HIS A 39 -14.60 23.92 19.89
C HIS A 39 -13.24 23.78 19.18
N LYS A 40 -12.36 24.76 19.42
CA LYS A 40 -10.96 24.80 18.95
C LYS A 40 -10.22 23.61 19.60
N LYS A 41 -10.36 22.42 19.03
CA LYS A 41 -9.73 21.19 19.52
C LYS A 41 -8.39 21.03 18.82
N GLU A 42 -7.41 20.70 19.59
CA GLU A 42 -6.19 20.04 19.06
C GLU A 42 -6.63 18.88 18.18
N LEU A 43 -5.98 18.71 17.03
CA LEU A 43 -6.29 17.61 16.10
C LEU A 43 -6.04 16.29 16.83
N GLU A 44 -7.08 15.54 17.10
CA GLU A 44 -6.98 14.18 17.60
C GLU A 44 -6.56 13.26 16.42
N PHE A 45 -5.58 12.40 16.65
CA PHE A 45 -5.07 11.50 15.62
C PHE A 45 -5.34 10.05 15.99
N ASN A 46 -5.69 9.26 14.99
CA ASN A 46 -5.71 7.81 15.06
C ASN A 46 -4.53 7.23 14.30
N GLN A 47 -4.13 6.04 14.70
CA GLN A 47 -3.16 5.23 14.00
C GLN A 47 -3.75 3.85 13.75
N LEU A 48 -3.75 3.41 12.49
CA LEU A 48 -4.14 2.08 12.10
C LEU A 48 -2.89 1.32 11.65
N ILE A 49 -2.67 0.15 12.22
CA ILE A 49 -1.55 -0.74 11.93
C ILE A 49 -2.11 -2.01 11.32
N ILE A 50 -1.69 -2.34 10.12
CA ILE A 50 -2.09 -3.54 9.41
C ILE A 50 -0.97 -4.57 9.57
N PRO A 51 -1.21 -5.70 10.22
CA PRO A 51 -0.23 -6.77 10.32
C PRO A 51 0.00 -7.43 8.95
N LYS A 52 1.04 -8.25 8.88
CA LYS A 52 1.25 -9.15 7.73
C LYS A 52 0.05 -10.08 7.57
N GLY A 53 -0.17 -10.57 6.36
CA GLY A 53 -1.26 -11.50 6.04
C GLY A 53 -2.65 -10.88 5.95
N THR A 54 -2.78 -9.56 6.08
CA THR A 54 -4.08 -8.87 6.03
C THR A 54 -3.98 -7.59 5.20
N PHE A 55 -5.12 -7.12 4.73
CA PHE A 55 -5.28 -5.80 4.12
C PHE A 55 -6.53 -5.13 4.71
N TYR A 56 -6.61 -3.81 4.63
CA TYR A 56 -7.71 -3.07 5.25
C TYR A 56 -8.25 -1.96 4.36
N HIS A 57 -9.55 -1.72 4.43
CA HIS A 57 -10.21 -0.60 3.76
C HIS A 57 -10.72 0.41 4.79
N LEU A 58 -10.31 1.66 4.66
CA LEU A 58 -10.62 2.77 5.54
C LEU A 58 -11.31 3.90 4.76
N VAL A 59 -12.37 4.49 5.33
CA VAL A 59 -12.96 5.73 4.81
C VAL A 59 -12.68 6.85 5.79
N LEU A 60 -11.97 7.88 5.34
CA LEU A 60 -11.61 9.05 6.15
C LEU A 60 -12.78 10.03 6.29
N SER A 61 -12.66 10.99 7.21
CA SER A 61 -13.72 11.94 7.53
C SER A 61 -14.14 12.89 6.39
N ASP A 62 -13.31 13.03 5.36
CA ASP A 62 -13.59 13.79 4.14
C ASP A 62 -14.23 12.95 3.02
N GLY A 63 -14.41 11.64 3.25
CA GLY A 63 -14.91 10.68 2.26
C GLY A 63 -13.82 10.04 1.40
N THR A 64 -12.55 10.38 1.62
CA THR A 64 -11.42 9.71 0.98
C THR A 64 -11.39 8.24 1.37
N LYS A 65 -11.27 7.36 0.38
CA LYS A 65 -11.13 5.91 0.61
C LYS A 65 -9.67 5.52 0.51
N VAL A 66 -9.24 4.69 1.45
CA VAL A 66 -7.86 4.20 1.54
C VAL A 66 -7.89 2.69 1.70
N TRP A 67 -7.16 1.98 0.85
CA TRP A 67 -6.83 0.57 1.04
C TRP A 67 -5.40 0.50 1.54
N LEU A 68 -5.17 -0.26 2.58
CA LEU A 68 -3.85 -0.46 3.18
C LEU A 68 -3.44 -1.92 2.98
N ASN A 69 -2.27 -2.13 2.42
CA ASN A 69 -1.71 -3.45 2.21
C ASN A 69 -1.11 -4.03 3.50
N ALA A 70 -0.75 -5.30 3.48
CA ALA A 70 -0.10 -5.99 4.59
C ALA A 70 1.18 -5.27 5.07
N ASP A 71 1.45 -5.31 6.37
CA ASP A 71 2.63 -4.69 6.99
C ASP A 71 2.69 -3.16 6.77
N SER A 72 1.52 -2.51 6.84
CA SER A 72 1.39 -1.07 6.62
C SER A 72 0.85 -0.34 7.83
N LYS A 73 1.13 0.95 7.92
CA LYS A 73 0.67 1.80 9.00
C LYS A 73 0.27 3.17 8.45
N ILE A 74 -0.92 3.64 8.84
CA ILE A 74 -1.38 5.00 8.55
C ILE A 74 -1.72 5.74 9.84
N LYS A 75 -1.27 7.01 9.92
CA LYS A 75 -1.68 7.95 10.96
C LYS A 75 -2.49 9.06 10.30
N TYR A 76 -3.68 9.36 10.84
CA TYR A 76 -4.60 10.34 10.26
C TYR A 76 -5.41 11.04 11.37
N PRO A 77 -5.84 12.30 11.16
CA PRO A 77 -6.67 13.01 12.13
C PRO A 77 -8.11 12.47 12.09
N VAL A 78 -8.78 12.46 13.24
CA VAL A 78 -10.20 12.11 13.36
C VAL A 78 -11.07 13.05 12.48
N SER A 79 -10.66 14.31 12.37
CA SER A 79 -11.28 15.30 11.47
C SER A 79 -10.19 16.20 10.89
N PHE A 80 -10.21 16.40 9.57
CA PHE A 80 -9.24 17.26 8.90
C PHE A 80 -9.43 18.74 9.25
N GLY A 81 -8.31 19.46 9.27
CA GLY A 81 -8.28 20.91 9.45
C GLY A 81 -8.87 21.68 8.26
N LYS A 82 -8.84 23.03 8.38
CA LYS A 82 -9.39 23.93 7.36
C LYS A 82 -8.46 24.15 6.18
N ASP A 83 -7.16 24.02 6.38
CA ASP A 83 -6.14 24.40 5.38
C ASP A 83 -5.65 23.23 4.53
N LYS A 84 -5.53 22.05 5.13
CA LYS A 84 -5.04 20.83 4.48
C LYS A 84 -5.65 19.58 5.09
N ARG A 85 -5.56 18.48 4.32
CA ARG A 85 -5.90 17.12 4.73
C ARG A 85 -4.62 16.30 4.68
N GLU A 86 -4.07 15.94 5.82
CA GLU A 86 -2.77 15.28 5.88
C GLU A 86 -2.85 13.97 6.64
N VAL A 87 -2.20 12.94 6.07
CA VAL A 87 -2.01 11.61 6.66
C VAL A 87 -0.54 11.24 6.56
N SER A 88 -0.06 10.38 7.45
CA SER A 88 1.28 9.79 7.34
C SER A 88 1.15 8.31 7.02
N LEU A 89 1.91 7.82 6.04
CA LEU A 89 1.90 6.43 5.59
C LEU A 89 3.29 5.81 5.74
N HIS A 90 3.31 4.57 6.21
CA HIS A 90 4.43 3.65 6.11
C HIS A 90 3.90 2.32 5.53
N GLY A 91 4.63 1.70 4.61
CA GLY A 91 4.15 0.55 3.86
C GLY A 91 3.46 0.94 2.56
N GLU A 92 2.35 0.33 2.22
CA GLU A 92 1.66 0.55 0.93
C GLU A 92 0.19 0.91 1.12
N GLY A 93 -0.26 1.92 0.36
CA GLY A 93 -1.63 2.38 0.39
C GLY A 93 -2.12 2.88 -0.96
N TYR A 94 -3.31 2.44 -1.34
CA TYR A 94 -4.05 2.93 -2.49
C TYR A 94 -5.12 3.93 -2.03
N PHE A 95 -5.18 5.08 -2.69
CA PHE A 95 -6.02 6.21 -2.29
C PHE A 95 -6.98 6.59 -3.42
N GLU A 96 -8.27 6.69 -3.09
CA GLU A 96 -9.27 7.39 -3.89
C GLU A 96 -9.65 8.67 -3.13
N VAL A 97 -8.95 9.77 -3.41
CA VAL A 97 -9.08 11.01 -2.65
C VAL A 97 -10.31 11.78 -3.07
N ALA A 98 -11.14 12.16 -2.09
CA ALA A 98 -12.30 13.04 -2.31
C ALA A 98 -11.87 14.38 -2.90
N LYS A 99 -12.56 14.86 -3.96
CA LYS A 99 -12.25 16.11 -4.64
C LYS A 99 -12.50 17.30 -3.72
N ASP A 100 -11.45 18.08 -3.45
CA ASP A 100 -11.50 19.33 -2.72
C ASP A 100 -10.34 20.24 -3.19
N SER A 101 -10.67 21.20 -4.03
CA SER A 101 -9.69 22.15 -4.61
C SER A 101 -9.19 23.20 -3.61
N THR A 102 -9.86 23.35 -2.47
CA THR A 102 -9.53 24.35 -1.46
C THR A 102 -8.58 23.83 -0.40
N ARG A 103 -8.58 22.53 -0.16
CA ARG A 103 -7.75 21.87 0.85
C ARG A 103 -7.00 20.70 0.22
N PRO A 104 -5.69 20.83 -0.06
CA PRO A 104 -4.90 19.74 -0.60
C PRO A 104 -4.91 18.54 0.38
N PHE A 105 -4.89 17.34 -0.21
CA PHE A 105 -4.64 16.10 0.51
C PHE A 105 -3.17 15.74 0.37
N ILE A 106 -2.53 15.45 1.49
CA ILE A 106 -1.09 15.18 1.55
C ILE A 106 -0.89 13.81 2.20
N VAL A 107 -0.21 12.91 1.49
CA VAL A 107 0.34 11.68 2.08
C VAL A 107 1.81 11.95 2.38
N SER A 108 2.13 12.07 3.66
CA SER A 108 3.49 12.27 4.12
C SER A 108 4.15 10.93 4.42
N THR A 109 5.36 10.74 3.95
CA THR A 109 6.17 9.54 4.18
C THR A 109 7.58 9.92 4.60
N ASP A 110 8.41 8.95 4.93
CA ASP A 110 9.79 9.21 5.38
C ASP A 110 10.68 9.79 4.26
N LYS A 111 10.34 9.57 2.98
CA LYS A 111 11.19 9.96 1.84
C LYS A 111 10.56 10.97 0.90
N MET A 112 9.25 11.05 0.87
CA MET A 112 8.53 11.94 -0.04
C MET A 112 7.18 12.34 0.51
N ASP A 113 6.69 13.49 0.09
CA ASP A 113 5.33 13.94 0.28
C ASP A 113 4.57 13.90 -1.05
N VAL A 114 3.35 13.40 -1.01
CA VAL A 114 2.45 13.25 -2.17
C VAL A 114 1.26 14.17 -1.96
N LYS A 115 1.12 15.19 -2.81
CA LYS A 115 0.09 16.22 -2.69
C LYS A 115 -0.87 16.15 -3.87
N VAL A 116 -2.18 16.13 -3.56
CA VAL A 116 -3.27 16.00 -4.53
C VAL A 116 -4.48 16.85 -4.14
N LEU A 117 -5.42 17.06 -5.10
CA LEU A 117 -6.70 17.77 -4.86
C LEU A 117 -7.94 16.88 -5.05
N GLY A 118 -7.77 15.64 -5.52
CA GLY A 118 -8.86 14.70 -5.80
C GLY A 118 -8.41 13.74 -6.90
N THR A 119 -7.68 12.71 -6.52
CA THR A 119 -6.82 11.91 -7.38
C THR A 119 -6.88 10.46 -6.91
N THR A 120 -6.70 9.53 -7.83
CA THR A 120 -6.57 8.10 -7.56
C THR A 120 -5.14 7.65 -7.82
N PHE A 121 -4.47 7.13 -6.79
CA PHE A 121 -3.04 6.77 -6.86
C PHE A 121 -2.69 5.72 -5.82
N ASP A 122 -1.56 5.07 -6.02
CA ASP A 122 -0.93 4.14 -5.10
C ASP A 122 0.39 4.69 -4.58
N VAL A 123 0.71 4.45 -3.33
CA VAL A 123 1.99 4.84 -2.68
C VAL A 123 2.59 3.63 -2.00
N ASN A 124 3.83 3.30 -2.34
CA ASN A 124 4.60 2.24 -1.71
C ASN A 124 5.86 2.81 -1.07
N THR A 125 6.08 2.48 0.20
CA THR A 125 7.19 2.99 1.01
C THR A 125 7.86 1.91 1.85
N TYR A 126 7.74 0.65 1.47
CA TYR A 126 8.42 -0.43 2.19
C TYR A 126 9.92 -0.28 2.11
N GLU A 127 10.57 -0.17 3.27
CA GLU A 127 12.02 0.06 3.37
C GLU A 127 12.84 -1.07 2.73
N ASP A 128 12.37 -2.30 2.83
CA ASP A 128 13.02 -3.48 2.30
C ASP A 128 12.99 -3.57 0.76
N GLU A 129 12.18 -2.73 0.09
CA GLU A 129 12.16 -2.63 -1.38
C GLU A 129 13.24 -1.69 -1.94
N GLY A 130 13.94 -0.93 -1.06
CA GLY A 130 15.05 -0.05 -1.44
C GLY A 130 14.63 1.22 -2.18
N LYS A 131 13.36 1.39 -2.47
CA LYS A 131 12.77 2.57 -3.10
C LYS A 131 11.38 2.84 -2.58
N SER A 132 11.00 4.12 -2.56
CA SER A 132 9.61 4.55 -2.38
C SER A 132 9.07 5.04 -3.71
N PHE A 133 7.80 4.76 -4.01
CA PHE A 133 7.22 5.22 -5.27
C PHE A 133 5.74 5.59 -5.15
N VAL A 134 5.29 6.39 -6.10
CA VAL A 134 3.89 6.76 -6.31
C VAL A 134 3.49 6.41 -7.73
N VAL A 135 2.38 5.71 -7.90
CA VAL A 135 1.79 5.38 -9.22
C VAL A 135 0.48 6.12 -9.38
N LEU A 136 0.35 6.90 -10.44
CA LEU A 136 -0.85 7.70 -10.69
C LEU A 136 -1.80 6.99 -11.65
N VAL A 137 -3.02 6.73 -11.15
CA VAL A 137 -4.11 6.12 -11.93
C VAL A 137 -4.98 7.18 -12.59
N GLU A 138 -5.47 8.17 -11.81
CA GLU A 138 -6.34 9.23 -12.33
C GLU A 138 -6.06 10.56 -11.60
N GLY A 139 -6.10 11.69 -12.35
CA GLY A 139 -5.95 13.03 -11.82
C GLY A 139 -4.56 13.61 -11.99
N LEU A 140 -4.04 14.29 -10.96
CA LEU A 140 -2.73 14.94 -10.95
C LEU A 140 -2.09 14.76 -9.58
N VAL A 141 -0.81 14.44 -9.56
CA VAL A 141 -0.01 14.30 -8.32
C VAL A 141 1.20 15.20 -8.38
N GLU A 142 1.42 15.97 -7.32
CA GLU A 142 2.69 16.64 -7.04
C GLU A 142 3.45 15.79 -6.01
N VAL A 143 4.64 15.30 -6.38
CA VAL A 143 5.55 14.57 -5.50
C VAL A 143 6.70 15.47 -5.14
N SER A 144 6.99 15.62 -3.85
CA SER A 144 8.17 16.34 -3.36
C SER A 144 9.04 15.45 -2.50
N ALA A 145 10.36 15.60 -2.64
CA ALA A 145 11.34 14.82 -1.90
C ALA A 145 12.61 15.64 -1.60
N GLY A 146 13.34 15.24 -0.58
CA GLY A 146 14.63 15.82 -0.23
C GLY A 146 14.59 17.32 0.01
N LYS A 147 15.59 18.06 -0.52
CA LYS A 147 15.77 19.50 -0.31
C LYS A 147 14.97 20.33 -1.33
N GLY A 148 13.68 20.07 -1.49
CA GLY A 148 12.78 20.89 -2.30
C GLY A 148 12.70 20.48 -3.78
N GLU A 149 13.13 19.28 -4.13
CA GLU A 149 12.80 18.74 -5.44
C GLU A 149 11.32 18.41 -5.51
N SER A 150 10.62 18.83 -6.56
CA SER A 150 9.22 18.54 -6.81
C SER A 150 9.02 18.15 -8.26
N ARG A 151 8.13 17.20 -8.49
CA ARG A 151 7.70 16.72 -9.82
C ARG A 151 6.20 16.57 -9.85
N ILE A 152 5.61 16.92 -10.97
CA ILE A 152 4.20 16.63 -11.27
C ILE A 152 4.15 15.43 -12.19
N ILE A 153 3.32 14.45 -11.85
CA ILE A 153 3.08 13.26 -12.68
C ILE A 153 1.63 13.23 -13.18
N THR A 154 1.44 12.63 -14.33
CA THR A 154 0.16 12.43 -15.01
C THR A 154 -0.20 10.94 -15.05
N PRO A 155 -1.45 10.56 -15.31
CA PRO A 155 -1.86 9.14 -15.34
C PRO A 155 -0.96 8.27 -16.22
N GLY A 156 -0.73 7.04 -15.78
CA GLY A 156 0.18 6.11 -16.44
C GLY A 156 1.67 6.37 -16.18
N HIS A 157 1.98 7.21 -15.18
CA HIS A 157 3.36 7.47 -14.75
C HIS A 157 3.56 7.11 -13.28
N MET A 158 4.80 6.80 -12.97
CA MET A 158 5.33 6.56 -11.64
C MET A 158 6.40 7.59 -11.32
N ALA A 159 6.41 8.09 -10.09
CA ALA A 159 7.54 8.81 -9.51
C ALA A 159 8.18 7.94 -8.44
N GLU A 160 9.49 7.73 -8.49
CA GLU A 160 10.22 6.95 -7.50
C GLU A 160 11.39 7.71 -6.91
N VAL A 161 11.70 7.41 -5.65
CA VAL A 161 12.84 7.91 -4.89
C VAL A 161 13.60 6.71 -4.33
N ASN A 162 14.90 6.66 -4.59
CA ASN A 162 15.76 5.64 -4.01
C ASN A 162 15.94 5.90 -2.52
N MET A 163 15.69 4.89 -1.68
CA MET A 163 15.76 4.98 -0.21
C MET A 163 17.16 5.30 0.32
N TYR A 164 18.18 4.94 -0.45
CA TYR A 164 19.60 5.12 -0.10
C TYR A 164 20.21 6.38 -0.71
N ASP A 165 19.48 7.09 -1.59
CA ASP A 165 19.96 8.34 -2.18
C ASP A 165 19.81 9.50 -1.17
N VAL A 166 20.96 10.03 -0.72
CA VAL A 166 21.02 11.19 0.19
C VAL A 166 20.42 12.46 -0.44
N GLN A 167 20.43 12.56 -1.77
CA GLN A 167 19.85 13.69 -2.51
C GLN A 167 18.34 13.52 -2.71
N ALA A 168 17.82 12.31 -2.54
CA ALA A 168 16.41 11.96 -2.72
C ALA A 168 15.85 12.46 -4.08
N LYS A 169 16.58 12.19 -5.18
CA LYS A 169 16.15 12.58 -6.53
C LYS A 169 14.91 11.83 -6.95
N ILE A 170 13.93 12.57 -7.48
CA ILE A 170 12.71 11.99 -8.02
C ILE A 170 12.93 11.58 -9.47
N GLN A 171 12.80 10.29 -9.77
CA GLN A 171 12.79 9.75 -11.12
C GLN A 171 11.33 9.54 -11.56
N VAL A 172 11.01 9.97 -12.79
CA VAL A 172 9.66 9.81 -13.36
C VAL A 172 9.74 8.93 -14.58
N SER A 173 8.90 7.89 -14.63
CA SER A 173 8.82 6.96 -15.76
C SER A 173 7.38 6.58 -16.08
N LYS A 174 7.13 6.10 -17.31
CA LYS A 174 5.86 5.44 -17.65
C LYS A 174 5.77 4.09 -16.97
N CYS A 175 4.58 3.71 -16.54
CA CYS A 175 4.33 2.42 -15.94
C CYS A 175 2.96 1.84 -16.35
N ASP A 176 2.83 0.53 -16.23
CA ASP A 176 1.54 -0.15 -16.27
C ASP A 176 0.90 -0.05 -14.88
N THR A 177 -0.08 0.86 -14.74
CA THR A 177 -0.73 1.12 -13.46
C THR A 177 -1.46 -0.10 -12.91
N GLU A 178 -2.06 -0.95 -13.78
CA GLU A 178 -2.79 -2.15 -13.36
C GLU A 178 -1.89 -3.14 -12.61
N HIS A 179 -0.65 -3.26 -13.06
CA HIS A 179 0.36 -4.07 -12.39
C HIS A 179 0.57 -3.64 -10.93
N TYR A 180 0.72 -2.34 -10.68
CA TYR A 180 1.02 -1.83 -9.34
C TYR A 180 -0.19 -1.87 -8.40
N VAL A 181 -1.41 -1.70 -8.92
CA VAL A 181 -2.62 -1.67 -8.08
C VAL A 181 -3.36 -3.01 -8.00
N ALA A 182 -2.82 -4.08 -8.62
CA ALA A 182 -3.42 -5.42 -8.65
C ALA A 182 -3.70 -5.97 -7.24
N TRP A 183 -2.83 -5.66 -6.28
CA TRP A 183 -2.94 -6.13 -4.89
C TRP A 183 -4.24 -5.72 -4.21
N LYS A 184 -4.79 -4.54 -4.53
CA LYS A 184 -6.06 -4.04 -4.00
C LYS A 184 -7.23 -4.98 -4.31
N ASN A 185 -7.14 -5.70 -5.42
CA ASN A 185 -8.13 -6.67 -5.88
C ASN A 185 -7.76 -8.11 -5.49
N GLY A 186 -6.77 -8.29 -4.61
CA GLY A 186 -6.29 -9.59 -4.19
C GLY A 186 -5.48 -10.34 -5.25
N ASN A 187 -4.79 -9.65 -6.14
CA ASN A 187 -3.94 -10.25 -7.16
C ASN A 187 -2.49 -9.81 -7.00
N PHE A 188 -1.58 -10.72 -7.29
CA PHE A 188 -0.17 -10.40 -7.47
C PHE A 188 0.12 -10.28 -8.95
N SER A 189 0.72 -9.19 -9.34
CA SER A 189 1.27 -9.01 -10.67
C SER A 189 2.77 -8.81 -10.57
N PHE A 190 3.52 -9.52 -11.38
CA PHE A 190 4.98 -9.45 -11.45
C PHE A 190 5.39 -9.15 -12.89
N ARG A 191 6.26 -8.18 -13.09
CA ARG A 191 6.77 -7.77 -14.40
C ARG A 191 8.27 -7.60 -14.30
N ASN A 192 9.00 -8.58 -14.80
CA ASN A 192 10.46 -8.60 -14.70
C ASN A 192 10.94 -8.38 -13.24
N ALA A 193 10.23 -9.01 -12.30
CA ALA A 193 10.52 -8.89 -10.88
C ALA A 193 11.55 -9.91 -10.47
N SER A 194 12.53 -9.51 -9.66
CA SER A 194 13.52 -10.44 -9.13
C SER A 194 12.87 -11.40 -8.13
N LEU A 195 13.45 -12.60 -8.01
CA LEU A 195 13.00 -13.57 -7.00
C LEU A 195 12.98 -12.93 -5.59
N THR A 196 13.96 -12.08 -5.29
CA THR A 196 14.02 -11.35 -4.02
C THR A 196 12.79 -10.45 -3.80
N GLU A 197 12.35 -9.70 -4.81
CA GLU A 197 11.15 -8.85 -4.73
C GLU A 197 9.88 -9.69 -4.55
N ILE A 198 9.77 -10.79 -5.30
CA ILE A 198 8.63 -11.73 -5.20
C ILE A 198 8.54 -12.29 -3.77
N LEU A 199 9.65 -12.79 -3.24
CA LEU A 199 9.68 -13.39 -1.90
C LEU A 199 9.34 -12.39 -0.79
N LYS A 200 9.72 -11.11 -0.92
CA LYS A 200 9.31 -10.05 0.01
C LYS A 200 7.80 -9.85 0.01
N ARG A 201 7.18 -9.75 -1.17
CA ARG A 201 5.72 -9.58 -1.31
C ARG A 201 4.97 -10.81 -0.78
N VAL A 202 5.42 -12.01 -1.12
CA VAL A 202 4.88 -13.28 -0.60
C VAL A 202 5.00 -13.36 0.92
N SER A 203 6.16 -12.99 1.48
CA SER A 203 6.38 -12.96 2.93
C SER A 203 5.41 -12.03 3.66
N ARG A 204 5.14 -10.85 3.11
CA ARG A 204 4.17 -9.90 3.70
C ARG A 204 2.73 -10.43 3.59
N TYR A 205 2.36 -10.96 2.42
CA TYR A 205 0.99 -11.38 2.15
C TYR A 205 0.57 -12.63 2.92
N TYR A 206 1.45 -13.64 3.01
CA TYR A 206 1.15 -14.91 3.69
C TYR A 206 1.60 -14.95 5.15
N ASP A 207 2.19 -13.87 5.66
CA ASP A 207 2.78 -13.80 7.00
C ASP A 207 3.78 -14.94 7.25
N VAL A 208 4.69 -15.14 6.31
CA VAL A 208 5.73 -16.17 6.38
C VAL A 208 7.12 -15.56 6.39
N THR A 209 8.06 -16.22 7.06
CA THR A 209 9.48 -15.87 7.00
C THR A 209 10.14 -16.74 5.94
N VAL A 210 10.74 -16.09 4.94
CA VAL A 210 11.51 -16.77 3.91
C VAL A 210 12.98 -16.78 4.29
N ILE A 211 13.56 -17.99 4.42
CA ILE A 211 14.99 -18.18 4.70
C ILE A 211 15.65 -18.67 3.40
N ARG A 212 16.63 -17.93 2.91
CA ARG A 212 17.46 -18.34 1.75
C ARG A 212 18.75 -18.95 2.27
N GLU A 213 18.93 -20.25 2.02
CA GLU A 213 20.13 -20.98 2.44
C GLU A 213 21.30 -20.84 1.45
N GLN A 214 21.01 -20.48 0.18
CA GLN A 214 22.00 -20.33 -0.88
C GLN A 214 21.81 -19.01 -1.62
N VAL A 215 22.90 -18.44 -2.10
CA VAL A 215 22.89 -17.29 -3.01
C VAL A 215 22.84 -17.82 -4.43
N PHE A 216 21.70 -17.64 -5.08
CA PHE A 216 21.55 -17.93 -6.51
C PHE A 216 21.79 -16.66 -7.33
N GLU A 217 22.09 -16.82 -8.61
CA GLU A 217 22.01 -15.73 -9.57
C GLU A 217 20.59 -15.14 -9.55
N GLU A 218 20.49 -13.83 -9.71
CA GLU A 218 19.20 -13.15 -9.61
C GLU A 218 18.38 -13.44 -10.86
N GLU A 219 17.32 -14.24 -10.69
CA GLU A 219 16.37 -14.58 -11.76
C GLU A 219 15.19 -13.62 -11.74
N TYR A 220 14.63 -13.32 -12.90
CA TYR A 220 13.54 -12.38 -13.09
C TYR A 220 12.30 -13.07 -13.66
N TYR A 221 11.15 -12.76 -13.11
CA TYR A 221 9.88 -13.40 -13.40
C TYR A 221 8.82 -12.43 -13.84
N THR A 222 7.94 -12.89 -14.74
CA THR A 222 6.73 -12.16 -15.16
C THR A 222 5.54 -13.09 -15.08
N GLY A 223 4.47 -12.66 -14.43
CA GLY A 223 3.25 -13.44 -14.28
C GLY A 223 2.25 -12.75 -13.38
N ASP A 224 1.02 -13.24 -13.43
CA ASP A 224 -0.07 -12.80 -12.57
C ASP A 224 -0.56 -13.99 -11.75
N VAL A 225 -0.71 -13.81 -10.44
CA VAL A 225 -1.13 -14.84 -9.48
C VAL A 225 -2.30 -14.30 -8.69
N SER A 226 -3.41 -15.08 -8.64
CA SER A 226 -4.54 -14.75 -7.76
C SER A 226 -4.17 -15.04 -6.31
N SER A 227 -4.63 -14.20 -5.39
CA SER A 227 -4.44 -14.37 -3.95
C SER A 227 -5.18 -15.57 -3.35
N ASP A 228 -6.15 -16.16 -4.09
CA ASP A 228 -6.87 -17.37 -3.66
C ASP A 228 -5.97 -18.62 -3.74
N VAL A 229 -4.80 -18.48 -4.36
CA VAL A 229 -3.85 -19.58 -4.52
C VAL A 229 -3.11 -19.79 -3.20
N SER A 230 -3.06 -21.03 -2.72
CA SER A 230 -2.30 -21.35 -1.51
C SER A 230 -0.79 -21.13 -1.74
N LEU A 231 -0.07 -20.82 -0.66
CA LEU A 231 1.40 -20.66 -0.70
C LEU A 231 2.09 -21.88 -1.33
N GLU A 232 1.59 -23.08 -1.06
CA GLU A 232 2.10 -24.34 -1.64
C GLU A 232 1.94 -24.33 -3.17
N SER A 233 0.81 -23.84 -3.69
CA SER A 233 0.59 -23.75 -5.14
C SER A 233 1.48 -22.69 -5.80
N VAL A 234 1.70 -21.55 -5.15
CA VAL A 234 2.64 -20.51 -5.61
C VAL A 234 4.06 -21.08 -5.69
N SER A 235 4.49 -21.81 -4.65
CA SER A 235 5.81 -22.44 -4.60
C SER A 235 5.96 -23.53 -5.65
N TYR A 236 4.93 -24.33 -5.87
CA TYR A 236 4.99 -25.48 -6.78
C TYR A 236 4.96 -25.07 -8.26
N THR A 237 4.18 -24.07 -8.63
CA THR A 237 3.96 -23.69 -10.03
C THR A 237 5.11 -22.85 -10.58
N HIS A 238 5.78 -22.05 -9.76
CA HIS A 238 6.78 -21.10 -10.22
C HIS A 238 8.22 -21.47 -9.86
N LEU A 239 8.47 -22.23 -8.79
CA LEU A 239 9.82 -22.63 -8.41
C LEU A 239 10.26 -23.97 -9.04
N ARG A 240 9.33 -24.86 -9.41
CA ARG A 240 9.63 -26.14 -10.09
C ARG A 240 9.66 -26.09 -11.60
N ALA A 241 9.14 -25.05 -12.24
CA ALA A 241 9.18 -24.94 -13.71
C ALA A 241 10.62 -24.89 -14.27
N HIS A 242 11.62 -24.63 -13.43
CA HIS A 242 13.02 -24.62 -13.82
C HIS A 242 13.78 -25.94 -13.57
N GLU A 243 13.27 -26.88 -12.77
CA GLU A 243 13.93 -28.17 -12.57
C GLU A 243 13.72 -29.16 -13.72
N THR A 244 12.73 -28.94 -14.59
CA THR A 244 12.44 -29.86 -15.71
C THR A 244 13.21 -29.58 -17.01
N GLY A 245 14.02 -28.52 -17.05
CA GLY A 245 14.86 -28.16 -18.21
C GLY A 245 16.22 -28.83 -18.30
N ALA A 246 16.61 -29.66 -17.34
CA ALA A 246 17.95 -30.19 -17.22
C ALA A 246 18.08 -31.71 -17.51
N TYR A 247 17.08 -32.36 -18.13
CA TYR A 247 17.18 -33.73 -18.59
C TYR A 247 16.53 -33.87 -19.98
N LEU A 248 17.31 -33.57 -21.00
CA LEU A 248 17.33 -34.23 -22.32
C LEU A 248 18.72 -34.12 -22.93
#